data_636fac15903c8e95063415f9f2dcb055
#
_entry.id   636fac15903c8e95063415f9f2dcb055
#
_cell.length_a   1.000
_cell.length_b   1.000
_cell.length_c   1.000
_cell.angle_alpha   90.00
_cell.angle_beta   90.00
_cell.angle_gamma   90.00
#
_symmetry.space_group_name_H-M   'P 1'
#
loop_
_entity.id
_entity.type
_entity.pdbx_description
1 polymer ?
#
loop_
_entity_poly.entity_id
_entity_poly.type
_entity_poly.pdbx_seq_one_letter_code
_entity_poly.pdbx_strand_id
1 'polypeptide(L)'
;HAQSVMERILKDLDVDYTVGIDEAAFYGPKLDIQYKNVYGKEDTLVTIQIDMLLAERFGMYYIDENGEKKLPYIIHRTSLGCYERTLAYLIEEYAGALPTWMAPEQVRFLPVTDRAADYCAEQAKKLEDMGFRVEVDYRNEKIGRKIRDAQMEKVPYMVVVGDRDMENGTVSPRHRADGDLGAMSMDEFSALLKQVVDNKEKK
;
A
#
# COMPACT_ATOMS: atom_id res chain seq x y z
N HIS A 1 14.90 26.73 -20.46
CA HIS A 1 15.95 26.02 -19.70
C HIS A 1 15.36 24.94 -18.77
N ALA A 2 14.45 25.28 -17.82
CA ALA A 2 13.89 24.30 -16.87
C ALA A 2 13.18 23.13 -17.56
N GLN A 3 12.34 23.39 -18.57
CA GLN A 3 11.70 22.35 -19.38
C GLN A 3 12.72 21.42 -20.05
N SER A 4 13.77 21.96 -20.65
CA SER A 4 14.80 21.16 -21.31
C SER A 4 15.59 20.29 -20.31
N VAL A 5 15.74 20.76 -19.06
CA VAL A 5 16.37 19.95 -18.00
C VAL A 5 15.46 18.79 -17.59
N MET A 6 14.16 19.04 -17.40
CA MET A 6 13.19 17.98 -17.10
C MET A 6 13.15 16.93 -18.20
N GLU A 7 13.07 17.36 -19.45
CA GLU A 7 13.07 16.44 -20.61
C GLU A 7 14.35 15.60 -20.69
N ARG A 8 15.51 16.20 -20.44
CA ARG A 8 16.77 15.47 -20.41
C ARG A 8 16.76 14.41 -19.30
N ILE A 9 16.30 14.77 -18.10
CA ILE A 9 16.23 13.82 -16.96
C ILE A 9 15.33 12.62 -17.32
N LEU A 10 14.16 12.85 -17.93
CA LEU A 10 13.27 11.77 -18.33
C LEU A 10 13.89 10.85 -19.37
N LYS A 11 14.65 11.42 -20.33
CA LYS A 11 15.41 10.65 -21.32
C LYS A 11 16.54 9.83 -20.69
N ASP A 12 17.28 10.44 -19.76
CA ASP A 12 18.38 9.77 -19.05
C ASP A 12 17.88 8.62 -18.17
N LEU A 13 16.64 8.71 -17.67
CA LEU A 13 15.97 7.67 -16.87
C LEU A 13 15.23 6.63 -17.72
N ASP A 14 15.23 6.77 -19.05
CA ASP A 14 14.49 5.90 -19.98
C ASP A 14 13.00 5.74 -19.61
N VAL A 15 12.36 6.86 -19.26
CA VAL A 15 10.94 6.90 -18.90
C VAL A 15 10.12 7.37 -20.10
N ASP A 16 9.09 6.61 -20.44
CA ASP A 16 8.09 7.03 -21.45
C ASP A 16 7.29 8.24 -20.95
N TYR A 17 7.21 9.29 -21.76
CA TYR A 17 6.46 10.49 -21.43
C TYR A 17 5.81 11.11 -22.67
N THR A 18 4.78 11.90 -22.44
CA THR A 18 4.15 12.75 -23.44
C THR A 18 4.31 14.22 -23.06
N VAL A 19 4.37 15.11 -24.05
CA VAL A 19 4.47 16.56 -23.80
C VAL A 19 3.10 17.20 -24.00
N GLY A 20 2.50 17.69 -22.91
CA GLY A 20 1.30 18.53 -22.97
C GLY A 20 1.69 19.97 -23.33
N ILE A 21 1.15 20.48 -24.42
CA ILE A 21 1.34 21.86 -24.86
C ILE A 21 0.32 22.75 -24.14
N ASP A 22 0.79 23.89 -23.60
CA ASP A 22 -0.04 24.88 -22.88
C ASP A 22 -0.67 24.36 -21.56
N GLU A 23 -0.13 23.26 -21.01
CA GLU A 23 -0.59 22.66 -19.75
C GLU A 23 0.29 23.04 -18.54
N ALA A 24 1.33 23.85 -18.73
CA ALA A 24 2.21 24.29 -17.66
C ALA A 24 1.48 25.18 -16.66
N ALA A 25 1.95 25.19 -15.40
CA ALA A 25 1.51 26.17 -14.44
C ALA A 25 2.04 27.57 -14.81
N PHE A 26 1.35 28.65 -14.38
CA PHE A 26 1.76 30.03 -14.69
C PHE A 26 3.14 30.39 -14.09
N TYR A 27 3.63 29.63 -13.12
CA TYR A 27 4.92 29.81 -12.46
C TYR A 27 6.04 28.92 -13.01
N GLY A 28 5.74 27.97 -13.90
CA GLY A 28 6.77 27.15 -14.52
C GLY A 28 6.30 25.77 -15.00
N PRO A 29 7.23 24.96 -15.55
CA PRO A 29 6.91 23.63 -16.05
C PRO A 29 6.61 22.66 -14.93
N LYS A 30 5.81 21.63 -15.28
CA LYS A 30 5.46 20.53 -14.37
C LYS A 30 5.64 19.17 -15.04
N LEU A 31 5.86 18.15 -14.23
CA LEU A 31 5.79 16.75 -14.58
C LEU A 31 4.67 16.12 -13.76
N ASP A 32 3.69 15.55 -14.44
CA ASP A 32 2.58 14.82 -13.82
C ASP A 32 2.73 13.33 -14.06
N ILE A 33 2.65 12.54 -12.98
CA ILE A 33 2.50 11.10 -13.06
C ILE A 33 1.01 10.80 -13.03
N GLN A 34 0.51 10.24 -14.13
CA GLN A 34 -0.92 9.98 -14.32
C GLN A 34 -1.21 8.47 -14.28
N TYR A 35 -2.43 8.14 -13.92
CA TYR A 35 -2.99 6.80 -14.03
C TYR A 35 -4.35 6.86 -14.72
N LYS A 36 -4.76 5.74 -15.34
CA LYS A 36 -6.11 5.61 -15.90
C LYS A 36 -7.01 4.96 -14.86
N ASN A 37 -8.08 5.65 -14.48
CA ASN A 37 -9.11 5.09 -13.62
C ASN A 37 -9.98 4.07 -14.35
N VAL A 38 -10.91 3.42 -13.65
CA VAL A 38 -11.81 2.38 -14.20
C VAL A 38 -12.68 2.86 -15.36
N TYR A 39 -12.87 4.16 -15.52
CA TYR A 39 -13.59 4.77 -16.65
C TYR A 39 -12.68 5.13 -17.82
N GLY A 40 -11.38 4.82 -17.74
CA GLY A 40 -10.40 5.17 -18.76
C GLY A 40 -9.95 6.64 -18.76
N LYS A 41 -10.38 7.43 -17.76
CA LYS A 41 -9.96 8.82 -17.62
C LYS A 41 -8.59 8.88 -16.91
N GLU A 42 -7.73 9.75 -17.39
CA GLU A 42 -6.44 10.04 -16.76
C GLU A 42 -6.62 10.99 -15.59
N ASP A 43 -6.11 10.59 -14.42
CA ASP A 43 -6.09 11.38 -13.22
C ASP A 43 -4.64 11.51 -12.72
N THR A 44 -4.26 12.71 -12.29
CA THR A 44 -2.90 12.97 -11.76
C THR A 44 -2.75 12.42 -10.36
N LEU A 45 -1.75 11.57 -10.16
CA LEU A 45 -1.41 11.00 -8.86
C LEU A 45 -0.35 11.83 -8.14
N VAL A 46 0.74 12.15 -8.83
CA VAL A 46 1.90 12.88 -8.30
C VAL A 46 2.29 13.98 -9.27
N THR A 47 2.67 15.14 -8.74
CA THR A 47 3.18 16.26 -9.53
C THR A 47 4.54 16.72 -8.99
N ILE A 48 5.45 17.04 -9.89
CA ILE A 48 6.70 17.75 -9.63
C ILE A 48 6.66 19.04 -10.44
N GLN A 49 6.78 20.18 -9.78
CA GLN A 49 6.68 21.50 -10.40
C GLN A 49 7.94 22.31 -10.11
N ILE A 50 8.44 23.00 -11.12
CA ILE A 50 9.55 23.95 -10.95
C ILE A 50 8.94 25.36 -10.98
N ASP A 51 9.03 26.05 -9.87
CA ASP A 51 8.51 27.39 -9.69
C ASP A 51 9.64 28.41 -9.81
N MET A 52 9.53 29.29 -10.78
CA MET A 52 10.51 30.33 -11.08
C MET A 52 10.01 31.74 -10.73
N LEU A 53 8.80 31.85 -10.14
CA LEU A 53 8.15 33.13 -9.89
C LEU A 53 8.05 33.48 -8.41
N LEU A 54 7.71 32.52 -7.56
CA LEU A 54 7.41 32.83 -6.15
C LEU A 54 8.64 33.26 -5.36
N ALA A 55 9.83 32.80 -5.70
CA ALA A 55 11.07 33.24 -5.05
C ALA A 55 11.25 34.77 -5.10
N GLU A 56 11.02 35.38 -6.26
CA GLU A 56 11.06 36.81 -6.43
C GLU A 56 9.97 37.52 -5.62
N ARG A 57 8.73 37.03 -5.70
CA ARG A 57 7.58 37.61 -4.98
C ARG A 57 7.73 37.59 -3.46
N PHE A 58 8.38 36.55 -2.92
CA PHE A 58 8.65 36.41 -1.51
C PHE A 58 9.99 37.06 -1.07
N GLY A 59 10.73 37.70 -2.00
CA GLY A 59 12.03 38.29 -1.71
C GLY A 59 13.08 37.25 -1.29
N MET A 60 12.96 36.02 -1.73
CA MET A 60 13.90 34.93 -1.43
C MET A 60 15.19 35.11 -2.22
N TYR A 61 16.32 34.83 -1.59
CA TYR A 61 17.61 34.77 -2.28
C TYR A 61 18.55 33.79 -1.57
N TYR A 62 19.56 33.33 -2.28
CA TYR A 62 20.72 32.66 -1.70
C TYR A 62 21.98 33.42 -2.11
N ILE A 63 23.08 33.20 -1.36
CA ILE A 63 24.38 33.69 -1.71
C ILE A 63 25.13 32.61 -2.46
N ASP A 64 25.56 32.92 -3.66
CA ASP A 64 26.31 31.98 -4.49
C ASP A 64 27.79 31.88 -4.07
N GLU A 65 28.57 31.04 -4.73
CA GLU A 65 30.01 30.86 -4.49
C GLU A 65 30.85 32.10 -4.70
N ASN A 66 30.34 33.08 -5.45
CA ASN A 66 31.01 34.36 -5.70
C ASN A 66 30.57 35.46 -4.72
N GLY A 67 29.72 35.15 -3.74
CA GLY A 67 29.15 36.12 -2.79
C GLY A 67 28.00 36.96 -3.35
N GLU A 68 27.44 36.60 -4.51
CA GLU A 68 26.34 37.33 -5.15
C GLU A 68 24.97 36.76 -4.71
N LYS A 69 23.99 37.67 -4.61
CA LYS A 69 22.59 37.26 -4.38
C LYS A 69 21.99 36.70 -5.66
N LYS A 70 21.45 35.48 -5.57
CA LYS A 70 20.74 34.80 -6.65
C LYS A 70 19.35 34.39 -6.21
N LEU A 71 18.40 34.37 -7.14
CA LEU A 71 17.06 33.84 -6.91
C LEU A 71 17.10 32.32 -6.92
N PRO A 72 16.54 31.60 -5.91
CA PRO A 72 16.42 30.17 -5.94
C PRO A 72 15.26 29.74 -6.86
N TYR A 73 15.33 28.53 -7.42
CA TYR A 73 14.16 27.85 -7.89
C TYR A 73 13.45 27.16 -6.72
N ILE A 74 12.13 27.14 -6.74
CA ILE A 74 11.33 26.38 -5.77
C ILE A 74 10.82 25.12 -6.46
N ILE A 75 11.07 23.97 -5.86
CA ILE A 75 10.58 22.70 -6.37
C ILE A 75 9.44 22.23 -5.47
N HIS A 76 8.22 22.22 -6.03
CA HIS A 76 7.06 21.64 -5.40
C HIS A 76 7.00 20.15 -5.81
N ARG A 77 6.99 19.27 -4.85
CA ARG A 77 6.90 17.81 -5.09
C ARG A 77 5.98 17.17 -4.09
N THR A 78 5.09 16.33 -4.59
CA THR A 78 4.33 15.39 -3.77
C THR A 78 4.91 13.98 -3.94
N SER A 79 4.86 13.16 -2.88
CA SER A 79 5.26 11.76 -2.96
C SER A 79 4.08 10.81 -3.17
N LEU A 80 2.93 11.12 -2.57
CA LEU A 80 1.69 10.35 -2.69
C LEU A 80 0.53 11.18 -3.26
N GLY A 81 0.72 12.46 -3.48
CA GLY A 81 -0.36 13.36 -3.85
C GLY A 81 -1.39 13.52 -2.73
N CYS A 82 -2.66 13.38 -3.07
CA CYS A 82 -3.76 13.37 -2.11
C CYS A 82 -3.99 11.92 -1.62
N TYR A 83 -4.03 11.73 -0.30
CA TYR A 83 -4.23 10.40 0.30
C TYR A 83 -5.53 9.75 -0.16
N GLU A 84 -6.61 10.50 -0.20
CA GLU A 84 -7.93 10.01 -0.60
C GLU A 84 -7.94 9.55 -2.04
N ARG A 85 -7.30 10.28 -2.95
CA ARG A 85 -7.19 9.91 -4.36
C ARG A 85 -6.34 8.66 -4.54
N THR A 86 -5.20 8.57 -3.85
CA THR A 86 -4.33 7.41 -3.90
C THR A 86 -5.04 6.17 -3.36
N LEU A 87 -5.77 6.30 -2.25
CA LEU A 87 -6.55 5.20 -1.69
C LEU A 87 -7.68 4.78 -2.64
N ALA A 88 -8.40 5.73 -3.24
CA ALA A 88 -9.44 5.43 -4.23
C ALA A 88 -8.87 4.65 -5.41
N TYR A 89 -7.73 5.07 -5.95
CA TYR A 89 -7.02 4.35 -7.00
C TYR A 89 -6.67 2.91 -6.59
N LEU A 90 -6.11 2.72 -5.39
CA LEU A 90 -5.74 1.39 -4.92
C LEU A 90 -6.97 0.49 -4.74
N ILE A 91 -8.09 1.04 -4.24
CA ILE A 91 -9.35 0.29 -4.13
C ILE A 91 -9.88 -0.11 -5.51
N GLU A 92 -9.79 0.77 -6.50
CA GLU A 92 -10.18 0.47 -7.88
C GLU A 92 -9.26 -0.59 -8.50
N GLU A 93 -7.94 -0.41 -8.43
CA GLU A 93 -6.93 -1.29 -9.02
C GLU A 93 -7.03 -2.72 -8.51
N TYR A 94 -7.23 -2.87 -7.20
CA TYR A 94 -7.32 -4.19 -6.56
C TYR A 94 -8.78 -4.66 -6.36
N ALA A 95 -9.77 -3.92 -6.85
CA ALA A 95 -11.18 -4.18 -6.57
C ALA A 95 -11.46 -4.39 -5.07
N GLY A 96 -10.75 -3.66 -4.21
CA GLY A 96 -10.79 -3.76 -2.74
C GLY A 96 -10.02 -4.94 -2.15
N ALA A 97 -9.50 -5.87 -2.96
CA ALA A 97 -8.69 -6.99 -2.47
C ALA A 97 -7.22 -6.60 -2.39
N LEU A 98 -6.91 -5.64 -1.49
CA LEU A 98 -5.55 -5.13 -1.33
C LEU A 98 -4.53 -6.25 -1.08
N PRO A 99 -3.31 -6.15 -1.63
CA PRO A 99 -2.23 -7.08 -1.31
C PRO A 99 -1.98 -7.16 0.19
N THR A 100 -1.53 -8.31 0.67
CA THR A 100 -1.35 -8.58 2.10
C THR A 100 -0.55 -7.50 2.83
N TRP A 101 0.52 -6.99 2.23
CA TRP A 101 1.36 -5.96 2.85
C TRP A 101 0.65 -4.60 3.01
N MET A 102 -0.38 -4.30 2.18
CA MET A 102 -1.20 -3.08 2.25
C MET A 102 -2.53 -3.28 2.98
N ALA A 103 -3.00 -4.52 3.17
CA ALA A 103 -4.30 -4.79 3.75
C ALA A 103 -4.39 -4.23 5.18
N PRO A 104 -5.48 -3.52 5.55
CA PRO A 104 -5.67 -3.01 6.92
C PRO A 104 -5.71 -4.14 7.95
N GLU A 105 -6.25 -5.28 7.59
CA GLU A 105 -6.21 -6.53 8.32
C GLU A 105 -5.54 -7.58 7.41
N GLN A 106 -4.47 -8.20 7.91
CA GLN A 106 -3.68 -9.16 7.13
C GLN A 106 -4.08 -10.59 7.41
N VAL A 107 -4.46 -10.86 8.65
CA VAL A 107 -4.81 -12.20 9.14
C VAL A 107 -6.02 -12.11 10.05
N ARG A 108 -7.01 -12.99 9.84
CA ARG A 108 -8.12 -13.21 10.76
C ARG A 108 -8.11 -14.63 11.29
N PHE A 109 -7.99 -14.78 12.60
CA PHE A 109 -8.17 -16.07 13.25
C PHE A 109 -9.65 -16.40 13.42
N LEU A 110 -10.00 -17.64 13.07
CA LEU A 110 -11.36 -18.15 13.07
C LEU A 110 -11.45 -19.37 13.96
N PRO A 111 -11.70 -19.23 15.29
CA PRO A 111 -11.94 -20.35 16.15
C PRO A 111 -13.20 -21.11 15.73
N VAL A 112 -13.08 -22.46 15.60
CA VAL A 112 -14.19 -23.35 15.24
C VAL A 112 -15.17 -23.48 16.40
N THR A 113 -14.64 -23.51 17.63
CA THR A 113 -15.39 -23.57 18.89
C THR A 113 -14.85 -22.54 19.89
N ASP A 114 -15.65 -22.19 20.90
CA ASP A 114 -15.22 -21.24 21.94
C ASP A 114 -13.97 -21.70 22.68
N ARG A 115 -13.72 -23.03 22.75
CA ARG A 115 -12.51 -23.60 23.36
C ARG A 115 -11.23 -23.20 22.63
N ALA A 116 -11.31 -22.93 21.32
CA ALA A 116 -10.16 -22.52 20.52
C ALA A 116 -9.89 -21.00 20.62
N ALA A 117 -10.75 -20.24 21.29
CA ALA A 117 -10.63 -18.77 21.34
C ALA A 117 -9.33 -18.30 22.02
N ASP A 118 -8.98 -18.88 23.16
CA ASP A 118 -7.77 -18.51 23.90
C ASP A 118 -6.49 -18.88 23.10
N TYR A 119 -6.50 -20.05 22.44
CA TYR A 119 -5.40 -20.45 21.56
C TYR A 119 -5.25 -19.49 20.38
N CYS A 120 -6.38 -19.11 19.72
CA CYS A 120 -6.35 -18.12 18.66
C CYS A 120 -5.81 -16.77 19.15
N ALA A 121 -6.22 -16.31 20.32
CA ALA A 121 -5.72 -15.07 20.92
C ALA A 121 -4.21 -15.11 21.16
N GLU A 122 -3.68 -16.22 21.67
CA GLU A 122 -2.26 -16.41 21.88
C GLU A 122 -1.47 -16.37 20.57
N GLN A 123 -1.94 -17.10 19.53
CA GLN A 123 -1.26 -17.12 18.25
C GLN A 123 -1.37 -15.76 17.52
N ALA A 124 -2.52 -15.10 17.60
CA ALA A 124 -2.72 -13.75 17.07
C ALA A 124 -1.73 -12.76 17.70
N LYS A 125 -1.59 -12.83 19.03
CA LYS A 125 -0.65 -11.98 19.76
C LYS A 125 0.80 -12.14 19.29
N LYS A 126 1.23 -13.37 18.99
CA LYS A 126 2.58 -13.61 18.43
C LYS A 126 2.79 -12.87 17.10
N LEU A 127 1.79 -12.87 16.21
CA LEU A 127 1.86 -12.13 14.95
C LEU A 127 1.81 -10.61 15.14
N GLU A 128 0.98 -10.13 16.06
CA GLU A 128 0.93 -8.71 16.41
C GLU A 128 2.29 -8.21 16.94
N ASP A 129 2.95 -8.99 17.81
CA ASP A 129 4.27 -8.66 18.34
C ASP A 129 5.35 -8.63 17.26
N MET A 130 5.13 -9.32 16.13
CA MET A 130 5.95 -9.25 14.92
C MET A 130 5.58 -8.07 14.00
N GLY A 131 4.53 -7.30 14.33
CA GLY A 131 4.08 -6.12 13.58
C GLY A 131 3.02 -6.38 12.53
N PHE A 132 2.41 -7.56 12.50
CA PHE A 132 1.28 -7.84 11.62
C PHE A 132 -0.03 -7.30 12.19
N ARG A 133 -0.97 -6.99 11.31
CA ARG A 133 -2.34 -6.54 11.63
C ARG A 133 -3.25 -7.75 11.66
N VAL A 134 -3.69 -8.12 12.84
CA VAL A 134 -4.37 -9.40 13.10
C VAL A 134 -5.67 -9.15 13.85
N GLU A 135 -6.71 -9.89 13.51
CA GLU A 135 -7.98 -9.90 14.20
C GLU A 135 -8.36 -11.33 14.58
N VAL A 136 -9.20 -11.48 15.61
CA VAL A 136 -9.79 -12.76 16.02
C VAL A 136 -11.31 -12.63 15.99
N ASP A 137 -11.98 -13.52 15.24
CA ASP A 137 -13.43 -13.53 15.15
C ASP A 137 -14.06 -14.32 16.32
N TYR A 138 -14.37 -13.63 17.40
CA TYR A 138 -15.01 -14.21 18.60
C TYR A 138 -16.52 -14.41 18.47
N ARG A 139 -17.13 -14.11 17.32
CA ARG A 139 -18.57 -14.27 17.15
C ARG A 139 -18.98 -15.73 17.34
N ASN A 140 -20.11 -15.96 17.99
CA ASN A 140 -20.71 -17.29 18.06
C ASN A 140 -21.46 -17.61 16.78
N GLU A 141 -20.70 -17.95 15.73
CA GLU A 141 -21.19 -18.27 14.39
C GLU A 141 -20.54 -19.55 13.86
N LYS A 142 -21.24 -20.22 12.92
CA LYS A 142 -20.70 -21.41 12.25
C LYS A 142 -19.43 -21.03 11.46
N ILE A 143 -18.40 -21.89 11.52
CA ILE A 143 -17.12 -21.65 10.86
C ILE A 143 -17.27 -21.30 9.38
N GLY A 144 -18.16 -21.97 8.65
CA GLY A 144 -18.42 -21.67 7.24
C GLY A 144 -18.92 -20.25 7.01
N ARG A 145 -19.67 -19.66 7.97
CA ARG A 145 -20.10 -18.27 7.90
C ARG A 145 -18.94 -17.32 8.19
N LYS A 146 -18.14 -17.60 9.22
CA LYS A 146 -16.94 -16.81 9.53
C LYS A 146 -15.99 -16.74 8.35
N ILE A 147 -15.72 -17.87 7.69
CA ILE A 147 -14.89 -17.94 6.47
C ILE A 147 -15.50 -17.10 5.35
N ARG A 148 -16.82 -17.25 5.09
CA ARG A 148 -17.51 -16.51 4.05
C ARG A 148 -17.45 -14.99 4.30
N ASP A 149 -17.73 -14.57 5.52
CA ASP A 149 -17.72 -13.14 5.90
C ASP A 149 -16.31 -12.56 5.71
N ALA A 150 -15.25 -13.23 6.22
CA ALA A 150 -13.87 -12.80 6.04
C ALA A 150 -13.46 -12.75 4.56
N GLN A 151 -13.93 -13.68 3.75
CA GLN A 151 -13.68 -13.69 2.31
C GLN A 151 -14.41 -12.57 1.58
N MET A 152 -15.63 -12.23 1.98
CA MET A 152 -16.39 -11.09 1.44
C MET A 152 -15.74 -9.75 1.83
N GLU A 153 -15.15 -9.67 3.01
CA GLU A 153 -14.36 -8.52 3.48
C GLU A 153 -12.94 -8.50 2.88
N LYS A 154 -12.61 -9.53 2.08
CA LYS A 154 -11.34 -9.64 1.34
C LYS A 154 -10.10 -9.70 2.23
N VAL A 155 -10.26 -10.27 3.43
CA VAL A 155 -9.13 -10.54 4.33
C VAL A 155 -8.14 -11.48 3.63
N PRO A 156 -6.84 -11.14 3.55
CA PRO A 156 -5.85 -11.96 2.82
C PRO A 156 -5.72 -13.37 3.35
N TYR A 157 -5.57 -13.53 4.67
CA TYR A 157 -5.41 -14.82 5.31
C TYR A 157 -6.46 -15.05 6.40
N MET A 158 -7.11 -16.19 6.35
CA MET A 158 -8.04 -16.71 7.35
C MET A 158 -7.38 -17.91 8.01
N VAL A 159 -7.18 -17.88 9.32
CA VAL A 159 -6.56 -18.98 10.06
C VAL A 159 -7.63 -19.71 10.85
N VAL A 160 -8.03 -20.86 10.34
CA VAL A 160 -9.02 -21.74 11.02
C VAL A 160 -8.29 -22.52 12.10
N VAL A 161 -8.88 -22.56 13.29
CA VAL A 161 -8.33 -23.32 14.42
C VAL A 161 -9.42 -24.19 15.05
N GLY A 162 -9.21 -25.49 14.98
CA GLY A 162 -10.05 -26.50 15.62
C GLY A 162 -9.34 -27.27 16.73
N ASP A 163 -10.03 -28.26 17.32
CA ASP A 163 -9.48 -29.06 18.41
C ASP A 163 -8.17 -29.77 18.01
N ARG A 164 -8.06 -30.27 16.77
CA ARG A 164 -6.85 -30.93 16.25
C ARG A 164 -5.66 -29.98 16.15
N ASP A 165 -5.92 -28.73 15.77
CA ASP A 165 -4.85 -27.72 15.68
C ASP A 165 -4.29 -27.44 17.08
N MET A 166 -5.17 -27.29 18.07
CA MET A 166 -4.75 -27.09 19.48
C MET A 166 -3.95 -28.30 20.02
N GLU A 167 -4.39 -29.53 19.74
CA GLU A 167 -3.71 -30.74 20.18
C GLU A 167 -2.32 -30.88 19.56
N ASN A 168 -2.16 -30.50 18.29
CA ASN A 168 -0.92 -30.63 17.54
C ASN A 168 -0.03 -29.37 17.62
N GLY A 169 -0.50 -28.27 18.20
CA GLY A 169 0.21 -27.00 18.21
C GLY A 169 0.34 -26.35 16.84
N THR A 170 -0.65 -26.61 15.95
CA THR A 170 -0.69 -26.12 14.56
C THR A 170 -1.75 -25.05 14.34
N VAL A 171 -1.73 -24.45 13.15
CA VAL A 171 -2.76 -23.58 12.60
C VAL A 171 -3.09 -24.02 11.18
N SER A 172 -4.31 -23.74 10.74
CA SER A 172 -4.79 -24.11 9.39
C SER A 172 -5.11 -22.85 8.57
N PRO A 173 -4.09 -22.19 7.98
CA PRO A 173 -4.28 -20.97 7.23
C PRO A 173 -4.93 -21.25 5.86
N ARG A 174 -5.76 -20.30 5.43
CA ARG A 174 -6.38 -20.23 4.11
C ARG A 174 -6.05 -18.86 3.51
N HIS A 175 -5.58 -18.85 2.28
CA HIS A 175 -5.44 -17.61 1.54
C HIS A 175 -6.72 -17.35 0.72
N ARG A 176 -7.14 -16.08 0.63
CA ARG A 176 -8.41 -15.71 -0.04
C ARG A 176 -8.51 -16.17 -1.50
N ALA A 177 -7.39 -16.26 -2.23
CA ALA A 177 -7.34 -16.68 -3.62
C ALA A 177 -6.95 -18.16 -3.78
N ASP A 178 -5.95 -18.61 -3.02
CA ASP A 178 -5.37 -19.96 -3.18
C ASP A 178 -6.13 -21.04 -2.37
N GLY A 179 -7.01 -20.62 -1.45
CA GLY A 179 -7.78 -21.52 -0.60
C GLY A 179 -6.98 -22.08 0.57
N ASP A 180 -7.23 -23.34 0.91
CA ASP A 180 -6.62 -24.04 2.05
C ASP A 180 -5.13 -24.31 1.80
N LEU A 181 -4.27 -23.88 2.72
CA LEU A 181 -2.82 -24.08 2.63
C LEU A 181 -2.35 -25.29 3.46
N GLY A 182 -3.26 -25.98 4.12
CA GLY A 182 -2.97 -27.10 5.00
C GLY A 182 -2.55 -26.67 6.41
N ALA A 183 -2.51 -27.66 7.32
CA ALA A 183 -2.05 -27.41 8.69
C ALA A 183 -0.53 -27.24 8.73
N MET A 184 -0.05 -26.25 9.47
CA MET A 184 1.36 -25.95 9.63
C MET A 184 1.64 -25.37 11.03
N SER A 185 2.90 -25.33 11.42
CA SER A 185 3.28 -24.67 12.66
C SER A 185 3.10 -23.14 12.56
N MET A 186 3.00 -22.47 13.69
CA MET A 186 2.92 -21.02 13.73
C MET A 186 4.19 -20.37 13.19
N ASP A 187 5.36 -20.99 13.40
CA ASP A 187 6.64 -20.50 12.89
C ASP A 187 6.69 -20.55 11.34
N GLU A 188 6.21 -21.64 10.74
CA GLU A 188 6.11 -21.76 9.28
C GLU A 188 5.14 -20.74 8.70
N PHE A 189 3.98 -20.55 9.33
CA PHE A 189 3.01 -19.55 8.86
C PHE A 189 3.55 -18.11 9.00
N SER A 190 4.18 -17.79 10.10
CA SER A 190 4.78 -16.45 10.31
C SER A 190 5.91 -16.17 9.33
N ALA A 191 6.74 -17.17 9.01
CA ALA A 191 7.80 -17.05 7.99
C ALA A 191 7.22 -16.81 6.60
N LEU A 192 6.16 -17.55 6.21
CA LEU A 192 5.44 -17.35 4.95
C LEU A 192 4.86 -15.94 4.87
N LEU A 193 4.16 -15.50 5.91
CA LEU A 193 3.53 -14.19 5.96
C LEU A 193 4.59 -13.08 5.86
N LYS A 194 5.70 -13.24 6.57
CA LYS A 194 6.81 -12.29 6.52
C LYS A 194 7.41 -12.21 5.11
N GLN A 195 7.63 -13.33 4.45
CA GLN A 195 8.13 -13.36 3.07
C GLN A 195 7.19 -12.61 2.11
N VAL A 196 5.88 -12.86 2.17
CA VAL A 196 4.87 -12.20 1.33
C VAL A 196 4.88 -10.69 1.56
N VAL A 197 4.96 -10.25 2.81
CA VAL A 197 4.95 -8.83 3.18
C VAL A 197 6.25 -8.13 2.78
N ASP A 198 7.41 -8.72 3.08
CA ASP A 198 8.72 -8.14 2.77
C ASP A 198 8.95 -8.04 1.26
N ASN A 199 8.53 -9.04 0.49
CA ASN A 199 8.61 -9.04 -0.96
C ASN A 199 7.54 -8.18 -1.64
N LYS A 200 6.60 -7.61 -0.88
CA LYS A 200 5.46 -6.84 -1.41
C LYS A 200 4.72 -7.59 -2.52
N GLU A 201 4.47 -8.87 -2.30
CA GLU A 201 3.76 -9.70 -3.27
C GLU A 201 2.38 -9.12 -3.57
N LYS A 202 1.96 -9.22 -4.83
CA LYS A 202 0.64 -8.70 -5.28
C LYS A 202 -0.55 -9.60 -4.89
N LYS A 203 -0.28 -10.65 -4.14
CA LYS A 203 -1.30 -11.59 -3.63
C LYS A 203 -2.01 -11.07 -2.39
#